data_daea06a9c5ac3ecb15557c1a32b42383
#
_entry.id   daea06a9c5ac3ecb15557c1a32b42383
#
_cell.length_a   1.000
_cell.length_b   1.000
_cell.length_c   1.000
_cell.angle_alpha   90.00
_cell.angle_beta   90.00
_cell.angle_gamma   90.00
#
_symmetry.space_group_name_H-M   'P 1'
#
loop_
_entity.id
_entity.type
_entity.pdbx_description
1 polymer ?
#
loop_
_entity_poly.entity_id
_entity_poly.type
_entity_poly.pdbx_seq_one_letter_code
_entity_poly.pdbx_strand_id
1 'polypeptide(L)'
;QINSKRDDQEAAENWVKRQDFKTIVEPLIIKPIVNPFELPAVERVTDEQIDWLKSWASVMASAWASIEASIEASVGASVGDAVGNSVWTSVWTSVSDSVWASVRASVRASDWDTVWEAVRASVGASDTAYISSFFDIDYKFDFSSAVKLWEAGLVPAFDGTTWRLHSGTK
;
A
#
# COMPACT_ATOMS: atom_id res chain seq x y z
N GLN A 1 16.06 37.93 -8.26
CA GLN A 1 14.64 38.20 -8.57
C GLN A 1 14.19 37.18 -9.59
N ILE A 2 13.34 36.24 -9.16
CA ILE A 2 12.65 35.31 -10.08
C ILE A 2 11.62 36.18 -10.82
N ASN A 3 11.72 36.24 -12.14
CA ASN A 3 10.77 36.98 -12.96
C ASN A 3 9.46 36.22 -13.04
N SER A 4 8.55 36.51 -12.11
CA SER A 4 7.25 35.84 -11.94
C SER A 4 6.25 36.16 -13.04
N LYS A 5 6.63 36.77 -14.13
CA LYS A 5 5.75 37.21 -15.22
C LYS A 5 5.86 36.36 -16.50
N ARG A 6 6.66 35.31 -16.50
CA ARG A 6 6.73 34.43 -17.64
C ARG A 6 5.64 33.34 -17.45
N ASP A 7 4.60 33.45 -18.25
CA ASP A 7 3.60 32.38 -18.37
C ASP A 7 4.20 31.32 -19.30
N ASP A 8 4.63 30.23 -18.72
CA ASP A 8 5.17 29.08 -19.46
C ASP A 8 4.08 28.00 -19.70
N GLN A 9 2.78 28.30 -19.45
CA GLN A 9 1.69 27.36 -19.59
C GLN A 9 1.61 26.80 -21.00
N GLU A 10 1.68 27.65 -22.05
CA GLU A 10 1.62 27.19 -23.42
C GLU A 10 2.81 26.28 -23.78
N ALA A 11 3.99 26.60 -23.28
CA ALA A 11 5.18 25.77 -23.48
C ALA A 11 5.03 24.39 -22.80
N ALA A 12 4.49 24.36 -21.57
CA ALA A 12 4.21 23.14 -20.82
C ALA A 12 3.13 22.29 -21.52
N GLU A 13 2.02 22.89 -21.94
CA GLU A 13 0.97 22.22 -22.68
C GLU A 13 1.47 21.61 -24.00
N ASN A 14 2.29 22.36 -24.76
CA ASN A 14 2.89 21.89 -25.99
C ASN A 14 3.92 20.78 -25.76
N TRP A 15 4.60 20.78 -24.64
CA TRP A 15 5.49 19.70 -24.24
C TRP A 15 4.70 18.44 -23.91
N VAL A 16 3.64 18.54 -23.09
CA VAL A 16 2.75 17.44 -22.75
C VAL A 16 2.12 16.81 -23.99
N LYS A 17 1.57 17.64 -24.91
CA LYS A 17 0.96 17.15 -26.16
C LYS A 17 1.93 16.39 -27.08
N ARG A 18 3.24 16.62 -26.94
CA ARG A 18 4.27 15.92 -27.73
C ARG A 18 4.74 14.62 -27.11
N GLN A 19 4.34 14.33 -25.84
CA GLN A 19 4.71 13.10 -25.19
C GLN A 19 3.76 11.98 -25.61
N ASP A 20 4.29 10.85 -25.99
CA ASP A 20 3.53 9.63 -26.14
C ASP A 20 3.39 8.96 -24.76
N PHE A 21 2.41 9.44 -23.99
CA PHE A 21 2.15 8.90 -22.66
C PHE A 21 1.79 7.42 -22.69
N LYS A 22 1.25 6.92 -23.79
CA LYS A 22 0.97 5.51 -23.93
C LYS A 22 2.26 4.69 -23.88
N THR A 23 3.26 5.07 -24.66
CA THR A 23 4.56 4.40 -24.67
C THR A 23 5.35 4.62 -23.38
N ILE A 24 5.16 5.76 -22.70
CA ILE A 24 5.89 6.10 -21.47
C ILE A 24 5.26 5.45 -20.24
N VAL A 25 3.92 5.43 -20.15
CA VAL A 25 3.18 5.05 -18.93
C VAL A 25 2.70 3.60 -18.97
N GLU A 26 2.29 3.06 -20.12
CA GLU A 26 1.84 1.66 -20.21
C GLU A 26 2.86 0.64 -19.68
N PRO A 27 4.17 0.77 -19.92
CA PRO A 27 5.16 -0.13 -19.34
C PRO A 27 5.27 -0.03 -17.81
N LEU A 28 4.80 1.07 -17.21
CA LEU A 28 4.85 1.29 -15.76
C LEU A 28 3.62 0.75 -15.05
N ILE A 29 2.50 0.53 -15.78
CA ILE A 29 1.26 -0.02 -15.22
C ILE A 29 1.24 -1.52 -15.48
N ILE A 30 1.88 -2.27 -14.60
CA ILE A 30 2.00 -3.73 -14.73
C ILE A 30 0.66 -4.43 -14.45
N LYS A 31 -0.18 -3.82 -13.62
CA LYS A 31 -1.48 -4.38 -13.22
C LYS A 31 -2.44 -3.29 -12.75
N PRO A 32 -3.78 -3.52 -12.80
CA PRO A 32 -4.74 -2.59 -12.23
C PRO A 32 -4.56 -2.47 -10.72
N ILE A 33 -4.78 -1.26 -10.20
CA ILE A 33 -4.78 -0.99 -8.76
C ILE A 33 -6.02 -1.62 -8.15
N VAL A 34 -5.85 -2.39 -7.08
CA VAL A 34 -6.94 -3.03 -6.34
C VAL A 34 -7.11 -2.34 -4.99
N ASN A 35 -8.31 -1.81 -4.74
CA ASN A 35 -8.72 -1.46 -3.38
C ASN A 35 -9.35 -2.71 -2.74
N PRO A 36 -8.74 -3.32 -1.73
CA PRO A 36 -9.21 -4.58 -1.15
C PRO A 36 -10.61 -4.46 -0.53
N PHE A 37 -11.01 -3.27 -0.07
CA PHE A 37 -12.34 -3.04 0.52
C PHE A 37 -13.47 -2.80 -0.50
N GLU A 38 -13.13 -2.62 -1.78
CA GLU A 38 -14.09 -2.57 -2.89
C GLU A 38 -14.36 -3.97 -3.47
N LEU A 39 -13.56 -4.95 -3.09
CA LEU A 39 -13.79 -6.34 -3.46
C LEU A 39 -14.93 -6.95 -2.62
N PRO A 40 -15.58 -8.02 -3.09
CA PRO A 40 -16.57 -8.75 -2.29
C PRO A 40 -16.00 -9.16 -0.94
N ALA A 41 -16.80 -8.99 0.12
CA ALA A 41 -16.40 -9.39 1.45
C ALA A 41 -16.03 -10.87 1.51
N VAL A 42 -14.90 -11.19 2.15
CA VAL A 42 -14.45 -12.57 2.33
C VAL A 42 -15.25 -13.19 3.46
N GLU A 43 -16.12 -14.13 3.13
CA GLU A 43 -16.98 -14.81 4.11
C GLU A 43 -16.20 -15.81 5.00
N ARG A 44 -15.22 -16.46 4.41
CA ARG A 44 -14.39 -17.46 5.10
C ARG A 44 -12.96 -17.39 4.60
N VAL A 45 -12.05 -17.20 5.51
CA VAL A 45 -10.59 -17.24 5.22
C VAL A 45 -10.20 -18.70 4.96
N THR A 46 -9.45 -18.93 3.89
CA THR A 46 -8.93 -20.24 3.51
C THR A 46 -7.61 -20.56 4.23
N ASP A 47 -7.23 -21.83 4.27
CA ASP A 47 -5.95 -22.26 4.84
C ASP A 47 -4.77 -21.64 4.08
N GLU A 48 -4.88 -21.51 2.76
CA GLU A 48 -3.87 -20.82 1.94
C GLU A 48 -3.70 -19.34 2.30
N GLN A 49 -4.80 -18.63 2.55
CA GLN A 49 -4.76 -17.24 2.99
C GLN A 49 -4.16 -17.10 4.41
N ILE A 50 -4.40 -18.08 5.26
CA ILE A 50 -3.75 -18.16 6.59
C ILE A 50 -2.24 -18.39 6.42
N ASP A 51 -1.81 -19.20 5.49
CA ASP A 51 -0.40 -19.42 5.22
C ASP A 51 0.29 -18.19 4.61
N TRP A 52 -0.40 -17.43 3.76
CA TRP A 52 0.09 -16.11 3.32
C TRP A 52 0.24 -15.15 4.50
N LEU A 53 -0.73 -15.11 5.42
CA LEU A 53 -0.61 -14.27 6.62
C LEU A 53 0.58 -14.66 7.48
N LYS A 54 0.82 -15.94 7.72
CA LYS A 54 1.99 -16.44 8.48
C LYS A 54 3.31 -16.06 7.79
N SER A 55 3.36 -16.22 6.46
CA SER A 55 4.52 -15.83 5.66
C SER A 55 4.78 -14.33 5.78
N TRP A 56 3.76 -13.51 5.61
CA TRP A 56 3.86 -12.05 5.79
C TRP A 56 4.31 -11.67 7.21
N ALA A 57 3.72 -12.26 8.23
CA ALA A 57 4.11 -12.03 9.61
C ALA A 57 5.59 -12.36 9.88
N SER A 58 6.11 -13.43 9.26
CA SER A 58 7.53 -13.79 9.33
C SER A 58 8.44 -12.77 8.65
N VAL A 59 8.05 -12.30 7.46
CA VAL A 59 8.78 -11.22 6.75
C VAL A 59 8.81 -9.96 7.60
N MET A 60 7.67 -9.56 8.15
CA MET A 60 7.56 -8.38 9.01
C MET A 60 8.44 -8.50 10.28
N ALA A 61 8.41 -9.63 10.96
CA ALA A 61 9.23 -9.85 12.17
C ALA A 61 10.73 -9.80 11.88
N SER A 62 11.15 -10.25 10.69
CA SER A 62 12.55 -10.31 10.30
C SER A 62 13.11 -8.97 9.80
N ALA A 63 12.26 -8.08 9.31
CA ALA A 63 12.68 -7.02 8.41
C ALA A 63 12.01 -5.66 8.64
N TRP A 64 11.24 -5.48 9.70
CA TRP A 64 10.43 -4.28 9.94
C TRP A 64 11.18 -2.97 9.60
N ALA A 65 12.28 -2.68 10.28
CA ALA A 65 13.05 -1.45 10.06
C ALA A 65 13.75 -1.37 8.69
N SER A 66 14.05 -2.53 8.08
CA SER A 66 14.69 -2.60 6.77
C SER A 66 13.70 -2.49 5.62
N ILE A 67 12.45 -2.92 5.81
CA ILE A 67 11.41 -2.90 4.78
C ILE A 67 11.04 -1.44 4.46
N GLU A 68 10.69 -0.67 5.48
CA GLU A 68 10.26 0.71 5.33
C GLU A 68 11.36 1.55 4.64
N ALA A 69 12.58 1.54 5.18
CA ALA A 69 13.69 2.29 4.61
C ALA A 69 14.08 1.82 3.19
N SER A 70 14.01 0.51 2.91
CA SER A 70 14.36 -0.04 1.60
C SER A 70 13.31 0.30 0.54
N ILE A 71 12.03 0.25 0.88
CA ILE A 71 10.94 0.55 -0.04
C ILE A 71 10.89 2.06 -0.31
N GLU A 72 10.96 2.91 0.71
CA GLU A 72 11.03 4.36 0.53
C GLU A 72 12.19 4.78 -0.37
N ALA A 73 13.39 4.24 -0.14
CA ALA A 73 14.55 4.53 -0.97
C ALA A 73 14.37 4.06 -2.43
N SER A 74 13.77 2.89 -2.63
CA SER A 74 13.60 2.29 -3.96
C SER A 74 12.47 2.95 -4.75
N VAL A 75 11.31 3.17 -4.11
CA VAL A 75 10.15 3.82 -4.75
C VAL A 75 10.43 5.30 -4.99
N GLY A 76 11.02 6.00 -4.02
CA GLY A 76 11.39 7.40 -4.17
C GLY A 76 12.44 7.64 -5.26
N ALA A 77 13.38 6.72 -5.44
CA ALA A 77 14.40 6.82 -6.49
C ALA A 77 13.88 6.46 -7.89
N SER A 78 12.86 5.57 -7.99
CA SER A 78 12.47 4.99 -9.28
C SER A 78 11.31 5.71 -9.97
N VAL A 79 10.37 6.30 -9.27
CA VAL A 79 9.11 6.78 -9.88
C VAL A 79 8.63 8.14 -9.37
N GLY A 80 9.35 8.77 -8.48
CA GLY A 80 8.97 10.09 -7.97
C GLY A 80 7.54 10.13 -7.37
N ASP A 81 7.27 11.16 -6.64
CA ASP A 81 6.08 11.35 -5.80
C ASP A 81 4.70 11.15 -6.49
N ALA A 82 4.62 11.21 -7.83
CA ALA A 82 3.33 11.30 -8.52
C ALA A 82 2.53 9.99 -8.53
N VAL A 83 3.16 8.84 -8.78
CA VAL A 83 2.44 7.55 -8.81
C VAL A 83 2.21 7.05 -7.40
N GLY A 84 3.23 7.12 -6.56
CA GLY A 84 3.13 6.77 -5.14
C GLY A 84 2.05 7.57 -4.44
N ASN A 85 2.02 8.88 -4.61
CA ASN A 85 0.99 9.75 -4.03
C ASN A 85 -0.42 9.49 -4.57
N SER A 86 -0.57 9.15 -5.85
CA SER A 86 -1.88 8.87 -6.43
C SER A 86 -2.47 7.56 -5.87
N VAL A 87 -1.68 6.50 -5.82
CA VAL A 87 -2.11 5.20 -5.25
C VAL A 87 -2.31 5.34 -3.74
N TRP A 88 -1.35 5.94 -3.04
CA TRP A 88 -1.40 6.20 -1.61
C TRP A 88 -2.66 6.97 -1.22
N THR A 89 -2.94 8.10 -1.85
CA THR A 89 -4.10 8.94 -1.49
C THR A 89 -5.43 8.24 -1.76
N SER A 90 -5.54 7.48 -2.86
CA SER A 90 -6.81 6.86 -3.24
C SER A 90 -7.14 5.61 -2.43
N VAL A 91 -6.13 4.83 -2.03
CA VAL A 91 -6.34 3.53 -1.36
C VAL A 91 -6.09 3.62 0.14
N TRP A 92 -5.01 4.26 0.57
CA TRP A 92 -4.61 4.33 1.97
C TRP A 92 -5.68 4.86 2.91
N THR A 93 -6.29 5.99 2.58
CA THR A 93 -7.32 6.60 3.45
C THR A 93 -8.50 5.65 3.65
N SER A 94 -9.01 5.07 2.55
CA SER A 94 -10.14 4.13 2.59
C SER A 94 -9.81 2.87 3.38
N VAL A 95 -8.63 2.29 3.16
CA VAL A 95 -8.17 1.08 3.86
C VAL A 95 -7.95 1.35 5.33
N SER A 96 -7.23 2.42 5.67
CA SER A 96 -6.96 2.77 7.06
C SER A 96 -8.24 2.98 7.86
N ASP A 97 -9.18 3.77 7.35
CA ASP A 97 -10.45 4.05 8.03
C ASP A 97 -11.25 2.76 8.25
N SER A 98 -11.28 1.86 7.26
CA SER A 98 -12.00 0.59 7.35
C SER A 98 -11.37 -0.38 8.35
N VAL A 99 -10.04 -0.51 8.36
CA VAL A 99 -9.33 -1.31 9.38
C VAL A 99 -9.54 -0.73 10.76
N TRP A 100 -9.50 0.60 10.90
CA TRP A 100 -9.72 1.28 12.17
C TRP A 100 -11.10 1.05 12.74
N ALA A 101 -12.14 1.15 11.92
CA ALA A 101 -13.51 0.86 12.35
C ALA A 101 -13.62 -0.58 12.89
N SER A 102 -12.98 -1.54 12.21
CA SER A 102 -12.97 -2.95 12.61
C SER A 102 -12.18 -3.18 13.91
N VAL A 103 -10.97 -2.60 14.03
CA VAL A 103 -10.13 -2.75 15.23
C VAL A 103 -10.77 -2.08 16.44
N ARG A 104 -11.32 -0.87 16.27
CA ARG A 104 -11.98 -0.13 17.36
C ARG A 104 -13.13 -0.90 17.99
N ALA A 105 -13.83 -1.73 17.23
CA ALA A 105 -14.91 -2.56 17.75
C ALA A 105 -14.40 -3.72 18.64
N SER A 106 -13.13 -4.10 18.55
CA SER A 106 -12.55 -5.27 19.22
C SER A 106 -11.56 -4.96 20.35
N VAL A 107 -11.10 -3.71 20.49
CA VAL A 107 -10.04 -3.32 21.45
C VAL A 107 -10.60 -2.50 22.60
N ARG A 108 -10.11 -2.75 23.82
CA ARG A 108 -10.46 -1.95 25.01
C ARG A 108 -9.77 -0.60 24.97
N ALA A 109 -10.42 0.43 25.47
CA ALA A 109 -9.94 1.81 25.45
C ALA A 109 -8.59 2.04 26.18
N SER A 110 -8.20 1.19 27.13
CA SER A 110 -6.96 1.30 27.89
C SER A 110 -5.70 0.95 27.10
N ASP A 111 -5.83 0.17 26.01
CA ASP A 111 -4.68 -0.32 25.24
C ASP A 111 -4.57 0.40 23.88
N TRP A 112 -5.38 1.42 23.70
CA TRP A 112 -5.63 2.03 22.40
C TRP A 112 -4.38 2.62 21.72
N ASP A 113 -3.53 3.34 22.44
CA ASP A 113 -2.36 4.00 21.85
C ASP A 113 -1.34 2.98 21.34
N THR A 114 -1.08 1.92 22.11
CA THR A 114 -0.14 0.85 21.71
C THR A 114 -0.68 0.06 20.49
N VAL A 115 -1.97 -0.27 20.52
CA VAL A 115 -2.63 -0.95 19.42
C VAL A 115 -2.65 -0.08 18.17
N TRP A 116 -2.90 1.22 18.35
CA TRP A 116 -2.89 2.17 17.25
C TRP A 116 -1.58 2.15 16.46
N GLU A 117 -0.46 2.31 17.12
CA GLU A 117 0.85 2.33 16.44
C GLU A 117 1.15 1.00 15.74
N ALA A 118 0.86 -0.14 16.37
CA ALA A 118 1.09 -1.45 15.79
C ALA A 118 0.22 -1.70 14.54
N VAL A 119 -1.07 -1.35 14.59
CA VAL A 119 -1.98 -1.51 13.45
C VAL A 119 -1.56 -0.58 12.31
N ARG A 120 -1.32 0.69 12.60
CA ARG A 120 -0.89 1.66 11.60
C ARG A 120 0.36 1.19 10.87
N ALA A 121 1.36 0.76 11.63
CA ALA A 121 2.61 0.30 11.07
C ALA A 121 2.43 -0.96 10.19
N SER A 122 1.63 -1.95 10.64
CA SER A 122 1.42 -3.19 9.89
C SER A 122 0.58 -3.00 8.62
N VAL A 123 -0.45 -2.16 8.68
CA VAL A 123 -1.26 -1.81 7.51
C VAL A 123 -0.43 -1.01 6.51
N GLY A 124 0.35 -0.02 6.99
CA GLY A 124 1.25 0.77 6.15
C GLY A 124 2.29 -0.08 5.44
N ALA A 125 2.87 -1.05 6.13
CA ALA A 125 3.84 -1.96 5.50
C ALA A 125 3.19 -2.87 4.44
N SER A 126 1.97 -3.36 4.66
CA SER A 126 1.27 -4.18 3.66
C SER A 126 0.84 -3.38 2.42
N ASP A 127 0.39 -2.14 2.62
CA ASP A 127 0.09 -1.19 1.54
C ASP A 127 1.36 -0.87 0.73
N THR A 128 2.47 -0.55 1.41
CA THR A 128 3.75 -0.28 0.75
C THR A 128 4.26 -1.51 -0.01
N ALA A 129 4.12 -2.71 0.54
CA ALA A 129 4.46 -3.96 -0.15
C ALA A 129 3.59 -4.16 -1.40
N TYR A 130 2.28 -3.85 -1.33
CA TYR A 130 1.40 -3.91 -2.50
C TYR A 130 1.81 -2.89 -3.56
N ILE A 131 2.05 -1.62 -3.20
CA ILE A 131 2.52 -0.58 -4.12
C ILE A 131 3.84 -0.97 -4.77
N SER A 132 4.79 -1.54 -4.00
CA SER A 132 6.08 -1.98 -4.53
C SER A 132 5.95 -3.02 -5.64
N SER A 133 4.87 -3.79 -5.66
CA SER A 133 4.62 -4.81 -6.69
C SER A 133 4.31 -4.24 -8.08
N PHE A 134 4.14 -2.92 -8.21
CA PHE A 134 3.99 -2.22 -9.49
C PHE A 134 5.32 -1.87 -10.15
N PHE A 135 6.43 -2.06 -9.44
CA PHE A 135 7.76 -1.70 -9.93
C PHE A 135 8.60 -2.95 -10.14
N ASP A 136 9.37 -2.98 -11.21
CA ASP A 136 10.37 -4.01 -11.48
C ASP A 136 11.64 -3.71 -10.66
N ILE A 137 11.56 -3.95 -9.36
CA ILE A 137 12.64 -3.70 -8.40
C ILE A 137 12.96 -5.00 -7.67
N ASP A 138 14.24 -5.33 -7.62
CA ASP A 138 14.72 -6.50 -6.88
C ASP A 138 14.78 -6.16 -5.38
N TYR A 139 13.84 -6.69 -4.61
CA TYR A 139 13.76 -6.49 -3.17
C TYR A 139 14.46 -7.61 -2.42
N LYS A 140 15.11 -7.26 -1.33
CA LYS A 140 15.74 -8.23 -0.41
C LYS A 140 14.74 -9.20 0.23
N PHE A 141 13.48 -8.80 0.33
CA PHE A 141 12.41 -9.54 1.01
C PHE A 141 11.32 -9.93 0.01
N ASP A 142 10.74 -11.11 0.18
CA ASP A 142 9.60 -11.55 -0.61
C ASP A 142 8.28 -10.98 -0.06
N PHE A 143 7.74 -9.98 -0.74
CA PHE A 143 6.47 -9.35 -0.40
C PHE A 143 5.25 -10.03 -1.03
N SER A 144 5.44 -11.12 -1.79
CA SER A 144 4.37 -11.76 -2.56
C SER A 144 3.17 -12.19 -1.71
N SER A 145 3.40 -12.56 -0.45
CA SER A 145 2.33 -12.95 0.48
C SER A 145 1.41 -11.79 0.86
N ALA A 146 1.97 -10.59 1.11
CA ALA A 146 1.18 -9.38 1.35
C ALA A 146 0.39 -8.96 0.11
N VAL A 147 1.01 -9.02 -1.06
CA VAL A 147 0.38 -8.70 -2.35
C VAL A 147 -0.81 -9.64 -2.62
N LYS A 148 -0.64 -10.94 -2.42
CA LYS A 148 -1.71 -11.94 -2.59
C LYS A 148 -2.88 -11.73 -1.63
N LEU A 149 -2.60 -11.39 -0.37
CA LEU A 149 -3.65 -11.05 0.59
C LEU A 149 -4.43 -9.82 0.12
N TRP A 150 -3.73 -8.77 -0.26
CA TRP A 150 -4.33 -7.53 -0.74
C TRP A 150 -5.23 -7.75 -1.96
N GLU A 151 -4.74 -8.47 -2.96
CA GLU A 151 -5.48 -8.82 -4.18
C GLU A 151 -6.67 -9.76 -3.93
N ALA A 152 -6.62 -10.54 -2.83
CA ALA A 152 -7.74 -11.36 -2.36
C ALA A 152 -8.77 -10.58 -1.52
N GLY A 153 -8.64 -9.26 -1.39
CA GLY A 153 -9.54 -8.43 -0.59
C GLY A 153 -9.31 -8.52 0.92
N LEU A 154 -8.09 -8.90 1.32
CA LEU A 154 -7.72 -9.09 2.73
C LEU A 154 -6.56 -8.16 3.10
N VAL A 155 -6.78 -7.33 4.12
CA VAL A 155 -5.75 -6.45 4.67
C VAL A 155 -5.24 -7.03 5.98
N PRO A 156 -3.95 -7.42 6.07
CA PRO A 156 -3.37 -7.89 7.31
C PRO A 156 -3.08 -6.72 8.25
N ALA A 157 -3.47 -6.85 9.51
CA ALA A 157 -3.18 -5.91 10.58
C ALA A 157 -2.69 -6.63 11.82
N PHE A 158 -1.68 -6.06 12.50
CA PHE A 158 -1.13 -6.54 13.75
C PHE A 158 -1.47 -5.58 14.88
N ASP A 159 -2.12 -6.05 15.93
CA ASP A 159 -2.56 -5.22 17.06
C ASP A 159 -1.53 -5.14 18.21
N GLY A 160 -0.29 -5.57 17.97
CA GLY A 160 0.75 -5.69 18.97
C GLY A 160 0.85 -7.09 19.61
N THR A 161 -0.17 -7.93 19.41
CA THR A 161 -0.26 -9.28 19.99
C THR A 161 -0.70 -10.31 18.95
N THR A 162 -1.68 -9.96 18.14
CA THR A 162 -2.36 -10.90 17.24
C THR A 162 -2.47 -10.30 15.85
N TRP A 163 -2.20 -11.11 14.83
CA TRP A 163 -2.49 -10.80 13.43
C TRP A 163 -3.98 -11.03 13.13
N ARG A 164 -4.59 -10.11 12.40
CA ARG A 164 -5.97 -10.16 11.93
C ARG A 164 -6.03 -9.88 10.44
N LEU A 165 -7.04 -10.44 9.78
CA LEU A 165 -7.37 -10.12 8.39
C LEU A 165 -8.67 -9.34 8.35
N HIS A 166 -8.66 -8.21 7.68
CA HIS A 166 -9.80 -7.34 7.47
C HIS A 166 -10.22 -7.38 6.00
N SER A 167 -11.51 -7.41 5.73
CA SER A 167 -12.07 -7.35 4.38
C SER A 167 -13.19 -6.32 4.30
N GLY A 168 -13.65 -6.02 3.09
CA GLY A 168 -14.82 -5.16 2.87
C GLY A 168 -16.03 -5.66 3.67
N THR A 169 -16.86 -4.71 4.10
CA THR A 169 -18.15 -5.02 4.75
C THR A 169 -19.21 -5.28 3.69
N LYS A 170 -20.13 -6.23 3.99
CA LYS A 170 -21.35 -6.47 3.19
C LYS A 170 -22.28 -5.27 3.26
#